data_ddd630683af39b23b3301b9d3518d90c
#
_entry.id   ddd630683af39b23b3301b9d3518d90c
#
_cell.length_a   1.000
_cell.length_b   1.000
_cell.length_c   1.000
_cell.angle_alpha   90.00
_cell.angle_beta   90.00
_cell.angle_gamma   90.00
#
_symmetry.space_group_name_H-M   'P 1'
#
loop_
_entity.id
_entity.type
_entity.pdbx_description
1 polymer ?
#
loop_
_entity_poly.entity_id
_entity_poly.type
_entity_poly.pdbx_seq_one_letter_code
_entity_poly.pdbx_strand_id
1 'polypeptide(L)'
;FPPVDHLFWRNGTPRTDRLDHLLSDLEQKPERPELRAAPEAVDLAVLRRLADDPIVIERVRGKRQVERLWAACGLPDFQKLGADHHARLVSRIWRFLSEGSGHIPRDWFAQQVARLDSVQGDIDILSGRIAAARTWSYIAHRADWLTHPGEMAERTRALEEKLSDALHTALTQRFVDRRTSVLLRDIGQNASNLPVTVEPDGSVCVDGEMIGRLDGFRFSVDPATRHQDRKMLLAAAERRLGKVLRVKADELVAATDADFALLDEAGQAPGIAWGETPVAALLAGPTLLTPEIRLDRALLALGQDVQKQIVTRLAAWFDAQKQKHLLPLVKMSESAADPAVPAVVRAVFAQLADAGGVMARTDLDSALGHLDKEQRHLLRKAGIDIGVLDIYHPGLLKPGAARWRSARLAARIAKPCLPLPGPGLTLIPAGERPAQMGARIAGFRGFGDQMLRIDMAERMARTAHETIAKNEAFTALSPQIVSLGLSEDAFLQLMRAAGF
;
A
#
# COMPACT_ATOMS: atom_id res chain seq x y z
N PHE A 1 35.96 -5.81 -35.20
CA PHE A 1 35.20 -6.36 -36.35
C PHE A 1 36.19 -7.12 -37.22
N PRO A 2 35.89 -8.38 -37.65
CA PRO A 2 36.74 -9.07 -38.62
C PRO A 2 36.73 -8.30 -39.96
N PRO A 3 37.85 -8.32 -40.71
CA PRO A 3 37.91 -7.67 -41.98
C PRO A 3 36.89 -8.30 -42.96
N VAL A 4 36.21 -7.43 -43.74
CA VAL A 4 35.25 -7.90 -44.76
C VAL A 4 36.04 -8.22 -46.02
N ASP A 5 36.17 -9.52 -46.31
CA ASP A 5 36.96 -10.00 -47.46
C ASP A 5 36.24 -9.80 -48.81
N HIS A 6 34.92 -9.63 -48.80
CA HIS A 6 34.11 -9.40 -50.02
C HIS A 6 32.74 -8.80 -49.67
N LEU A 7 32.14 -8.15 -50.65
CA LEU A 7 30.78 -7.60 -50.54
C LEU A 7 29.77 -8.52 -51.21
N PHE A 8 28.60 -8.70 -50.56
CA PHE A 8 27.50 -9.40 -51.18
C PHE A 8 26.73 -8.45 -52.11
N TRP A 9 26.36 -8.95 -53.27
CA TRP A 9 25.63 -8.21 -54.31
C TRP A 9 24.41 -8.98 -54.75
N ARG A 10 23.31 -8.25 -55.02
CA ARG A 10 22.09 -8.68 -55.68
C ARG A 10 21.61 -7.57 -56.56
N ASN A 11 21.01 -7.91 -57.71
CA ASN A 11 20.39 -6.91 -58.59
C ASN A 11 19.28 -6.16 -57.86
N GLY A 12 19.47 -4.86 -57.63
CA GLY A 12 18.53 -4.00 -56.90
C GLY A 12 17.40 -3.43 -57.73
N THR A 13 17.51 -3.55 -59.07
CA THR A 13 16.54 -3.00 -60.05
C THR A 13 16.16 -4.07 -61.09
N PRO A 14 15.59 -5.24 -60.70
CA PRO A 14 15.24 -6.30 -61.61
C PRO A 14 14.06 -5.84 -62.51
N ARG A 15 14.01 -6.35 -63.71
CA ARG A 15 12.88 -6.13 -64.63
C ARG A 15 11.63 -6.78 -64.11
N THR A 16 10.50 -6.12 -64.21
CA THR A 16 9.20 -6.57 -63.71
C THR A 16 8.16 -6.69 -64.82
N ASP A 17 8.60 -6.71 -66.10
CA ASP A 17 7.74 -6.84 -67.29
C ASP A 17 7.17 -8.29 -67.43
N ARG A 18 7.98 -9.27 -67.06
CA ARG A 18 7.66 -10.71 -67.12
C ARG A 18 8.27 -11.45 -65.90
N LEU A 19 7.65 -12.55 -65.49
CA LEU A 19 8.08 -13.35 -64.37
C LEU A 19 9.45 -13.99 -64.56
N ASP A 20 9.69 -14.54 -65.78
CA ASP A 20 10.96 -15.13 -66.22
C ASP A 20 12.10 -14.09 -66.20
N HIS A 21 11.85 -12.87 -66.65
CA HIS A 21 12.85 -11.80 -66.59
C HIS A 21 13.18 -11.41 -65.13
N LEU A 22 12.16 -11.32 -64.30
CA LEU A 22 12.34 -11.03 -62.88
C LEU A 22 13.22 -12.07 -62.19
N LEU A 23 12.93 -13.37 -62.39
CA LEU A 23 13.72 -14.48 -61.84
C LEU A 23 15.17 -14.42 -62.35
N SER A 24 15.35 -14.30 -63.68
CA SER A 24 16.67 -14.24 -64.27
C SER A 24 17.52 -13.09 -63.72
N ASP A 25 16.93 -11.90 -63.56
CA ASP A 25 17.64 -10.72 -63.06
C ASP A 25 17.99 -10.85 -61.55
N LEU A 26 17.13 -11.48 -60.75
CA LEU A 26 17.41 -11.72 -59.33
C LEU A 26 18.45 -12.83 -59.11
N GLU A 27 18.62 -13.75 -60.04
CA GLU A 27 19.62 -14.82 -60.04
C GLU A 27 20.92 -14.44 -60.69
N GLN A 28 21.00 -13.25 -61.30
CA GLN A 28 22.18 -12.76 -62.01
C GLN A 28 23.40 -12.74 -61.02
N LYS A 29 24.51 -13.25 -61.53
CA LYS A 29 25.78 -13.19 -60.80
C LYS A 29 26.44 -11.82 -60.97
N PRO A 30 27.17 -11.34 -59.95
CA PRO A 30 27.89 -10.08 -60.05
C PRO A 30 29.00 -10.17 -61.13
N GLU A 31 29.18 -9.12 -61.88
CA GLU A 31 30.21 -9.08 -62.96
C GLU A 31 31.62 -8.74 -62.37
N ARG A 32 31.68 -8.17 -61.20
CA ARG A 32 32.95 -7.76 -60.57
C ARG A 32 33.50 -8.86 -59.64
N PRO A 33 34.80 -9.17 -59.74
CA PRO A 33 35.41 -10.27 -58.94
C PRO A 33 35.42 -10.04 -57.43
N GLU A 34 35.33 -8.75 -56.99
CA GLU A 34 35.27 -8.36 -55.55
C GLU A 34 33.87 -8.59 -54.95
N LEU A 35 32.88 -8.83 -55.80
CA LEU A 35 31.51 -9.05 -55.36
C LEU A 35 31.15 -10.54 -55.40
N ARG A 36 30.43 -10.99 -54.41
CA ARG A 36 29.81 -12.33 -54.37
C ARG A 36 28.31 -12.24 -54.47
N ALA A 37 27.68 -13.22 -55.07
CA ALA A 37 26.24 -13.32 -55.06
C ALA A 37 25.75 -13.36 -53.62
N ALA A 38 24.72 -12.55 -53.29
CA ALA A 38 24.08 -12.58 -51.98
C ALA A 38 23.51 -13.99 -51.70
N PRO A 39 23.52 -14.45 -50.46
CA PRO A 39 22.77 -15.66 -50.07
C PRO A 39 21.31 -15.55 -50.48
N GLU A 40 20.69 -16.70 -50.79
CA GLU A 40 19.29 -16.73 -51.20
C GLU A 40 18.41 -16.09 -50.10
N ALA A 41 17.76 -14.99 -50.43
CA ALA A 41 16.87 -14.29 -49.54
C ALA A 41 15.47 -14.93 -49.57
N VAL A 42 14.71 -14.78 -48.48
CA VAL A 42 13.37 -15.39 -48.32
C VAL A 42 12.42 -15.00 -49.45
N ASP A 43 12.46 -13.76 -49.93
CA ASP A 43 11.64 -13.26 -51.02
C ASP A 43 11.90 -14.01 -52.34
N LEU A 44 13.16 -14.29 -52.69
CA LEU A 44 13.52 -15.06 -53.87
C LEU A 44 13.13 -16.54 -53.73
N ALA A 45 13.36 -17.14 -52.56
CA ALA A 45 12.93 -18.51 -52.29
C ALA A 45 11.42 -18.67 -52.39
N VAL A 46 10.65 -17.72 -51.90
CA VAL A 46 9.18 -17.70 -52.03
C VAL A 46 8.75 -17.48 -53.48
N LEU A 47 9.41 -16.55 -54.19
CA LEU A 47 9.10 -16.28 -55.59
C LEU A 47 9.31 -17.54 -56.49
N ARG A 48 10.41 -18.26 -56.28
CA ARG A 48 10.67 -19.53 -57.00
C ARG A 48 9.56 -20.56 -56.79
N ARG A 49 9.13 -20.75 -55.53
CA ARG A 49 8.07 -21.65 -55.19
C ARG A 49 6.72 -21.27 -55.83
N LEU A 50 6.44 -19.96 -55.86
CA LEU A 50 5.21 -19.47 -56.49
C LEU A 50 5.29 -19.52 -58.03
N ALA A 51 6.48 -19.45 -58.60
CA ALA A 51 6.70 -19.57 -60.04
C ALA A 51 6.47 -21.00 -60.55
N ASP A 52 6.49 -22.02 -59.67
CA ASP A 52 6.16 -23.38 -59.99
C ASP A 52 4.65 -23.68 -59.84
N ASP A 53 3.86 -22.76 -59.27
CA ASP A 53 2.40 -22.93 -59.09
C ASP A 53 1.66 -22.59 -60.39
N PRO A 54 0.95 -23.57 -61.01
CA PRO A 54 0.22 -23.36 -62.28
C PRO A 54 -0.80 -22.20 -62.19
N ILE A 55 -1.44 -22.03 -61.05
CA ILE A 55 -2.40 -20.93 -60.80
C ILE A 55 -1.72 -19.55 -60.85
N VAL A 56 -0.48 -19.48 -60.32
CA VAL A 56 0.29 -18.26 -60.34
C VAL A 56 0.73 -17.93 -61.76
N ILE A 57 1.28 -18.93 -62.49
CA ILE A 57 1.74 -18.77 -63.86
C ILE A 57 0.61 -18.29 -64.79
N GLU A 58 -0.59 -18.85 -64.66
CA GLU A 58 -1.74 -18.48 -65.47
C GLU A 58 -2.15 -17.01 -65.26
N ARG A 59 -2.02 -16.49 -64.04
CA ARG A 59 -2.52 -15.17 -63.61
C ARG A 59 -1.48 -14.05 -63.67
N VAL A 60 -0.21 -14.38 -63.64
CA VAL A 60 0.88 -13.39 -63.71
C VAL A 60 1.10 -12.92 -65.13
N ARG A 61 0.16 -12.14 -65.67
CA ARG A 61 0.23 -11.60 -67.03
C ARG A 61 0.45 -10.09 -66.98
N GLY A 62 1.58 -9.65 -67.54
CA GLY A 62 1.94 -8.25 -67.68
C GLY A 62 2.57 -7.61 -66.43
N LYS A 63 3.22 -6.48 -66.61
CA LYS A 63 4.06 -5.79 -65.66
C LYS A 63 3.40 -5.58 -64.28
N ARG A 64 2.17 -5.08 -64.27
CA ARG A 64 1.46 -4.79 -63.01
C ARG A 64 1.26 -6.06 -62.11
N GLN A 65 1.01 -7.20 -62.69
CA GLN A 65 0.81 -8.43 -61.92
C GLN A 65 2.13 -9.02 -61.42
N VAL A 66 3.22 -8.88 -62.19
CA VAL A 66 4.56 -9.26 -61.80
C VAL A 66 5.02 -8.37 -60.62
N GLU A 67 4.81 -7.06 -60.70
CA GLU A 67 5.14 -6.11 -59.60
C GLU A 67 4.37 -6.44 -58.31
N ARG A 68 3.08 -6.74 -58.40
CA ARG A 68 2.26 -7.16 -57.28
C ARG A 68 2.70 -8.50 -56.65
N LEU A 69 3.03 -9.47 -57.47
CA LEU A 69 3.56 -10.75 -57.02
C LEU A 69 4.89 -10.53 -56.28
N TRP A 70 5.79 -9.74 -56.89
CA TRP A 70 7.06 -9.43 -56.26
C TRP A 70 6.90 -8.68 -54.94
N ALA A 71 5.99 -7.73 -54.88
CA ALA A 71 5.64 -7.03 -53.68
C ALA A 71 5.09 -7.97 -52.56
N ALA A 72 4.30 -8.99 -52.96
CA ALA A 72 3.81 -10.01 -52.05
C ALA A 72 4.92 -10.97 -51.54
N CYS A 73 5.86 -11.35 -52.42
CA CYS A 73 7.04 -12.12 -52.01
C CYS A 73 7.96 -11.39 -51.06
N GLY A 74 7.97 -10.04 -51.11
CA GLY A 74 8.69 -9.20 -50.19
C GLY A 74 8.09 -9.09 -48.75
N LEU A 75 7.02 -9.84 -48.45
CA LEU A 75 6.44 -9.94 -47.11
C LEU A 75 7.45 -10.54 -46.13
N PRO A 76 7.80 -9.91 -45.03
CA PRO A 76 8.76 -10.42 -44.08
C PRO A 76 8.28 -11.68 -43.33
N ASP A 77 9.11 -12.72 -43.24
CA ASP A 77 8.87 -13.88 -42.39
C ASP A 77 9.36 -13.64 -40.97
N PHE A 78 8.60 -12.84 -40.17
CA PHE A 78 8.94 -12.58 -38.79
C PHE A 78 8.90 -13.82 -37.91
N GLN A 79 8.12 -14.83 -38.25
CA GLN A 79 7.99 -16.06 -37.48
C GLN A 79 9.14 -17.05 -37.74
N LYS A 80 9.88 -16.89 -38.85
CA LYS A 80 10.98 -17.78 -39.28
C LYS A 80 10.57 -19.25 -39.38
N LEU A 81 9.34 -19.52 -39.88
CA LEU A 81 8.79 -20.85 -40.01
C LEU A 81 9.28 -21.58 -41.26
N GLY A 82 10.16 -20.96 -42.04
CA GLY A 82 10.74 -21.48 -43.26
C GLY A 82 9.96 -21.13 -44.52
N ALA A 83 10.68 -21.18 -45.67
CA ALA A 83 10.20 -20.72 -46.96
C ALA A 83 8.88 -21.41 -47.41
N ASP A 84 8.70 -22.69 -47.10
CA ASP A 84 7.49 -23.44 -47.47
C ASP A 84 6.24 -22.98 -46.75
N HIS A 85 6.35 -22.70 -45.46
CA HIS A 85 5.21 -22.23 -44.69
C HIS A 85 4.89 -20.79 -45.08
N HIS A 86 5.90 -19.95 -45.25
CA HIS A 86 5.76 -18.55 -45.64
C HIS A 86 5.18 -18.41 -47.06
N ALA A 87 5.62 -19.24 -48.02
CA ALA A 87 5.09 -19.28 -49.37
C ALA A 87 3.59 -19.57 -49.43
N ARG A 88 3.07 -20.45 -48.56
CA ARG A 88 1.62 -20.72 -48.47
C ARG A 88 0.81 -19.46 -48.06
N LEU A 89 1.32 -18.66 -47.11
CA LEU A 89 0.68 -17.41 -46.73
C LEU A 89 0.72 -16.43 -47.89
N VAL A 90 1.89 -16.23 -48.52
CA VAL A 90 2.09 -15.31 -49.64
C VAL A 90 1.23 -15.73 -50.85
N SER A 91 1.14 -17.03 -51.20
CA SER A 91 0.26 -17.55 -52.22
C SER A 91 -1.21 -17.17 -51.99
N ARG A 92 -1.66 -17.29 -50.71
CA ARG A 92 -3.03 -16.95 -50.36
C ARG A 92 -3.31 -15.44 -50.47
N ILE A 93 -2.36 -14.61 -50.01
CA ILE A 93 -2.43 -13.13 -50.16
C ILE A 93 -2.44 -12.78 -51.66
N TRP A 94 -1.54 -13.36 -52.46
CA TRP A 94 -1.46 -13.16 -53.90
C TRP A 94 -2.78 -13.47 -54.61
N ARG A 95 -3.47 -14.56 -54.24
CA ARG A 95 -4.79 -14.87 -54.82
C ARG A 95 -5.78 -13.73 -54.62
N PHE A 96 -5.86 -13.14 -53.44
CA PHE A 96 -6.73 -11.99 -53.18
C PHE A 96 -6.30 -10.73 -53.98
N LEU A 97 -5.00 -10.52 -54.11
CA LEU A 97 -4.47 -9.38 -54.86
C LEU A 97 -4.61 -9.54 -56.37
N SER A 98 -4.70 -10.75 -56.89
CA SER A 98 -4.83 -11.04 -58.32
C SER A 98 -6.27 -11.27 -58.75
N GLU A 99 -7.23 -11.47 -57.84
CA GLU A 99 -8.64 -11.78 -58.14
C GLU A 99 -9.58 -10.67 -57.64
N GLY A 100 -10.77 -10.64 -58.20
CA GLY A 100 -11.87 -9.76 -57.77
C GLY A 100 -11.53 -8.29 -57.68
N SER A 101 -11.68 -7.71 -56.52
CA SER A 101 -11.36 -6.29 -56.25
C SER A 101 -9.85 -6.00 -56.24
N GLY A 102 -9.01 -7.02 -56.22
CA GLY A 102 -7.57 -6.88 -56.07
C GLY A 102 -7.15 -6.48 -54.63
N HIS A 103 -8.01 -6.68 -53.64
CA HIS A 103 -7.77 -6.39 -52.24
C HIS A 103 -8.02 -7.59 -51.36
N ILE A 104 -7.33 -7.66 -50.25
CA ILE A 104 -7.54 -8.69 -49.22
C ILE A 104 -8.90 -8.44 -48.55
N PRO A 105 -9.79 -9.48 -48.47
CA PRO A 105 -11.09 -9.33 -47.84
C PRO A 105 -10.96 -8.92 -46.35
N ARG A 106 -11.71 -7.90 -45.93
CA ARG A 106 -11.71 -7.37 -44.55
C ARG A 106 -11.97 -8.44 -43.52
N ASP A 107 -12.99 -9.29 -43.76
CA ASP A 107 -13.38 -10.32 -42.80
C ASP A 107 -12.33 -11.42 -42.68
N TRP A 108 -11.67 -11.76 -43.77
CA TRP A 108 -10.57 -12.73 -43.72
C TRP A 108 -9.38 -12.19 -42.94
N PHE A 109 -9.00 -10.92 -43.18
CA PHE A 109 -7.94 -10.29 -42.44
C PHE A 109 -8.27 -10.24 -40.94
N ALA A 110 -9.49 -9.79 -40.60
CA ALA A 110 -9.96 -9.72 -39.19
C ALA A 110 -9.95 -11.08 -38.51
N GLN A 111 -10.33 -12.18 -39.20
CA GLN A 111 -10.26 -13.52 -38.67
C GLN A 111 -8.82 -13.97 -38.40
N GLN A 112 -7.86 -13.63 -39.24
CA GLN A 112 -6.46 -13.99 -39.01
C GLN A 112 -5.91 -13.25 -37.77
N VAL A 113 -6.21 -11.96 -37.63
CA VAL A 113 -5.82 -11.15 -36.44
C VAL A 113 -6.49 -11.70 -35.17
N ALA A 114 -7.79 -12.01 -35.23
CA ALA A 114 -8.53 -12.55 -34.09
C ALA A 114 -7.99 -13.91 -33.60
N ARG A 115 -7.43 -14.74 -34.47
CA ARG A 115 -6.78 -16.00 -34.06
C ARG A 115 -5.54 -15.82 -33.19
N LEU A 116 -4.92 -14.64 -33.27
CA LEU A 116 -3.74 -14.30 -32.49
C LEU A 116 -4.11 -13.64 -31.16
N ASP A 117 -5.39 -13.24 -30.98
CA ASP A 117 -5.87 -12.48 -29.81
C ASP A 117 -6.08 -13.41 -28.59
N SER A 118 -4.98 -13.95 -28.09
CA SER A 118 -4.95 -14.72 -26.85
C SER A 118 -3.66 -14.41 -26.10
N VAL A 119 -3.79 -13.98 -24.87
CA VAL A 119 -2.66 -13.72 -23.94
C VAL A 119 -2.22 -14.96 -23.16
N GLN A 120 -2.87 -16.11 -23.39
CA GLN A 120 -2.54 -17.36 -22.72
C GLN A 120 -1.39 -18.09 -23.46
N GLY A 121 -0.45 -18.61 -22.70
CA GLY A 121 0.69 -19.37 -23.22
C GLY A 121 1.99 -18.99 -22.52
N ASP A 122 3.04 -19.74 -22.83
CA ASP A 122 4.39 -19.44 -22.37
C ASP A 122 5.05 -18.31 -23.20
N ILE A 123 6.27 -17.96 -22.83
CA ILE A 123 7.06 -16.90 -23.49
C ILE A 123 7.24 -17.19 -24.98
N ASP A 124 7.47 -18.46 -25.37
CA ASP A 124 7.72 -18.84 -26.74
C ASP A 124 6.45 -18.72 -27.59
N ILE A 125 5.30 -19.11 -27.04
CA ILE A 125 3.98 -18.95 -27.68
C ILE A 125 3.64 -17.48 -27.85
N LEU A 126 3.85 -16.64 -26.81
CA LEU A 126 3.57 -15.20 -26.89
C LEU A 126 4.50 -14.52 -27.89
N SER A 127 5.80 -14.85 -27.89
CA SER A 127 6.77 -14.35 -28.86
C SER A 127 6.40 -14.72 -30.28
N GLY A 128 5.96 -15.97 -30.51
CA GLY A 128 5.47 -16.44 -31.82
C GLY A 128 4.23 -15.68 -32.30
N ARG A 129 3.29 -15.38 -31.39
CA ARG A 129 2.10 -14.57 -31.71
C ARG A 129 2.45 -13.12 -32.04
N ILE A 130 3.40 -12.51 -31.32
CA ILE A 130 3.91 -11.15 -31.63
C ILE A 130 4.55 -11.15 -33.01
N ALA A 131 5.39 -12.14 -33.35
CA ALA A 131 6.00 -12.25 -34.66
C ALA A 131 4.93 -12.38 -35.77
N ALA A 132 3.88 -13.19 -35.53
CA ALA A 132 2.74 -13.26 -36.45
C ALA A 132 1.97 -11.93 -36.55
N ALA A 133 1.71 -11.27 -35.44
CA ALA A 133 1.03 -9.94 -35.42
C ALA A 133 1.80 -8.91 -36.25
N ARG A 134 3.13 -8.91 -36.18
CA ARG A 134 3.99 -8.04 -37.02
C ARG A 134 3.83 -8.28 -38.52
N THR A 135 3.66 -9.54 -38.93
CA THR A 135 3.34 -9.84 -40.33
C THR A 135 2.03 -9.22 -40.76
N TRP A 136 0.99 -9.28 -39.91
CA TRP A 136 -0.31 -8.66 -40.20
C TRP A 136 -0.24 -7.13 -40.12
N SER A 137 0.56 -6.59 -39.20
CA SER A 137 0.83 -5.13 -39.12
C SER A 137 1.50 -4.64 -40.38
N TYR A 138 2.50 -5.38 -40.92
CA TYR A 138 3.12 -5.03 -42.20
C TYR A 138 2.10 -5.00 -43.35
N ILE A 139 1.22 -6.01 -43.45
CA ILE A 139 0.16 -6.07 -44.45
C ILE A 139 -0.81 -4.88 -44.26
N ALA A 140 -1.17 -4.55 -43.02
CA ALA A 140 -2.10 -3.45 -42.73
C ALA A 140 -1.60 -2.09 -43.18
N HIS A 141 -0.27 -1.89 -43.23
CA HIS A 141 0.33 -0.63 -43.72
C HIS A 141 0.47 -0.56 -45.25
N ARG A 142 0.08 -1.61 -45.98
CA ARG A 142 0.05 -1.63 -47.45
C ARG A 142 -1.29 -1.07 -47.95
N ALA A 143 -1.33 0.23 -48.18
CA ALA A 143 -2.56 0.94 -48.57
C ALA A 143 -3.21 0.37 -49.86
N ASP A 144 -2.41 -0.23 -50.76
CA ASP A 144 -2.83 -0.84 -52.01
C ASP A 144 -3.36 -2.30 -51.86
N TRP A 145 -3.27 -2.90 -50.67
CA TRP A 145 -3.69 -4.29 -50.44
C TRP A 145 -5.02 -4.38 -49.68
N LEU A 146 -5.46 -3.34 -49.00
CA LEU A 146 -6.67 -3.32 -48.19
C LEU A 146 -7.60 -2.16 -48.58
N THR A 147 -8.89 -2.36 -48.46
CA THR A 147 -9.89 -1.30 -48.69
C THR A 147 -9.96 -0.31 -47.52
N HIS A 148 -9.63 -0.72 -46.27
CA HIS A 148 -9.64 0.13 -45.08
C HIS A 148 -8.34 -0.09 -44.29
N PRO A 149 -7.19 0.35 -44.77
CA PRO A 149 -5.89 0.08 -44.18
C PRO A 149 -5.75 0.69 -42.77
N GLY A 150 -6.28 1.90 -42.53
CA GLY A 150 -6.20 2.57 -41.22
C GLY A 150 -6.86 1.77 -40.08
N GLU A 151 -8.06 1.25 -40.30
CA GLU A 151 -8.76 0.42 -39.30
C GLU A 151 -7.97 -0.86 -38.98
N MET A 152 -7.42 -1.49 -40.00
CA MET A 152 -6.66 -2.75 -39.83
C MET A 152 -5.31 -2.50 -39.15
N ALA A 153 -4.66 -1.38 -39.45
CA ALA A 153 -3.42 -0.97 -38.79
C ALA A 153 -3.65 -0.69 -37.29
N GLU A 154 -4.75 -0.03 -36.94
CA GLU A 154 -5.08 0.21 -35.54
C GLU A 154 -5.38 -1.11 -34.77
N ARG A 155 -6.13 -2.01 -35.40
CA ARG A 155 -6.40 -3.35 -34.80
C ARG A 155 -5.14 -4.15 -34.57
N THR A 156 -4.21 -4.17 -35.52
CA THR A 156 -2.96 -4.92 -35.39
C THR A 156 -2.04 -4.29 -34.37
N ARG A 157 -2.03 -2.95 -34.26
CA ARG A 157 -1.30 -2.23 -33.22
C ARG A 157 -1.82 -2.60 -31.83
N ALA A 158 -3.14 -2.49 -31.60
CA ALA A 158 -3.75 -2.83 -30.33
C ALA A 158 -3.46 -4.29 -29.90
N LEU A 159 -3.48 -5.23 -30.86
CA LEU A 159 -3.11 -6.61 -30.63
C LEU A 159 -1.62 -6.75 -30.24
N GLU A 160 -0.73 -6.08 -30.96
CA GLU A 160 0.72 -6.13 -30.70
C GLU A 160 1.05 -5.55 -29.31
N GLU A 161 0.44 -4.43 -28.92
CA GLU A 161 0.55 -3.84 -27.57
C GLU A 161 0.07 -4.85 -26.50
N LYS A 162 -1.13 -5.41 -26.66
CA LYS A 162 -1.69 -6.40 -25.73
C LYS A 162 -0.80 -7.63 -25.55
N LEU A 163 -0.27 -8.16 -26.64
CA LEU A 163 0.64 -9.32 -26.61
C LEU A 163 2.00 -8.97 -26.01
N SER A 164 2.50 -7.74 -26.28
CA SER A 164 3.76 -7.24 -25.70
C SER A 164 3.68 -7.09 -24.19
N ASP A 165 2.58 -6.55 -23.67
CA ASP A 165 2.33 -6.45 -22.23
C ASP A 165 2.25 -7.82 -21.56
N ALA A 166 1.55 -8.77 -22.22
CA ALA A 166 1.48 -10.15 -21.73
C ALA A 166 2.86 -10.82 -21.72
N LEU A 167 3.66 -10.62 -22.77
CA LEU A 167 5.03 -11.14 -22.83
C LEU A 167 5.92 -10.52 -21.76
N HIS A 168 5.81 -9.19 -21.55
CA HIS A 168 6.57 -8.51 -20.48
C HIS A 168 6.21 -9.09 -19.11
N THR A 169 4.93 -9.28 -18.85
CA THR A 169 4.45 -9.89 -17.60
C THR A 169 5.00 -11.32 -17.44
N ALA A 170 4.95 -12.15 -18.50
CA ALA A 170 5.46 -13.52 -18.47
C ALA A 170 6.99 -13.59 -18.29
N LEU A 171 7.75 -12.68 -18.90
CA LEU A 171 9.19 -12.55 -18.72
C LEU A 171 9.54 -12.15 -17.30
N THR A 172 8.86 -11.16 -16.76
CA THR A 172 9.04 -10.70 -15.38
C THR A 172 8.76 -11.85 -14.40
N GLN A 173 7.66 -12.58 -14.60
CA GLN A 173 7.30 -13.73 -13.77
C GLN A 173 8.35 -14.85 -13.87
N ARG A 174 8.82 -15.19 -15.08
CA ARG A 174 9.88 -16.20 -15.28
C ARG A 174 11.20 -15.81 -14.64
N PHE A 175 11.54 -14.52 -14.69
CA PHE A 175 12.74 -13.99 -14.04
C PHE A 175 12.66 -14.15 -12.53
N VAL A 176 11.51 -13.76 -11.92
CA VAL A 176 11.24 -13.92 -10.48
C VAL A 176 11.25 -15.40 -10.09
N ASP A 177 10.58 -16.28 -10.85
CA ASP A 177 10.52 -17.74 -10.59
C ASP A 177 11.92 -18.37 -10.64
N ARG A 178 12.74 -18.03 -11.64
CA ARG A 178 14.12 -18.55 -11.77
C ARG A 178 14.98 -18.09 -10.61
N ARG A 179 14.88 -16.82 -10.24
CA ARG A 179 15.59 -16.24 -9.12
C ARG A 179 15.23 -16.94 -7.80
N THR A 180 13.93 -17.11 -7.55
CA THR A 180 13.42 -17.81 -6.38
C THR A 180 13.87 -19.28 -6.35
N SER A 181 13.84 -19.98 -7.48
CA SER A 181 14.25 -21.39 -7.57
C SER A 181 15.75 -21.61 -7.33
N VAL A 182 16.61 -20.70 -7.80
CA VAL A 182 18.06 -20.74 -7.53
C VAL A 182 18.31 -20.51 -6.04
N LEU A 183 17.67 -19.48 -5.46
CA LEU A 183 17.78 -19.17 -4.04
C LEU A 183 17.31 -20.34 -3.16
N LEU A 184 16.19 -20.98 -3.50
CA LEU A 184 15.64 -22.11 -2.74
C LEU A 184 16.55 -23.35 -2.82
N ARG A 185 17.16 -23.62 -3.98
CA ARG A 185 18.10 -24.74 -4.15
C ARG A 185 19.38 -24.52 -3.34
N ASP A 186 19.92 -23.31 -3.35
CA ASP A 186 21.13 -22.98 -2.61
C ASP A 186 20.86 -22.89 -1.09
N ILE A 187 19.69 -22.40 -0.70
CA ILE A 187 19.22 -22.42 0.69
C ILE A 187 19.02 -23.86 1.19
N GLY A 188 18.56 -24.79 0.33
CA GLY A 188 18.31 -26.20 0.69
C GLY A 188 19.57 -27.03 0.88
N GLN A 189 20.62 -26.79 0.09
CA GLN A 189 21.86 -27.60 0.09
C GLN A 189 23.00 -27.03 0.95
N ASN A 190 23.08 -25.70 1.12
CA ASN A 190 24.15 -25.02 1.89
C ASN A 190 23.59 -23.94 2.82
N ALA A 191 22.61 -24.29 3.60
CA ALA A 191 21.85 -23.36 4.44
C ALA A 191 22.67 -22.50 5.43
N SER A 192 23.92 -22.84 5.69
CA SER A 192 24.73 -22.24 6.75
C SER A 192 25.66 -21.09 6.34
N ASN A 193 25.98 -20.89 5.06
CA ASN A 193 27.13 -20.04 4.67
C ASN A 193 26.86 -18.86 3.71
N LEU A 194 25.64 -18.64 3.23
CA LEU A 194 25.37 -17.50 2.36
C LEU A 194 25.22 -16.20 3.17
N PRO A 195 25.94 -15.11 2.85
CA PRO A 195 25.81 -13.85 3.56
C PRO A 195 24.42 -13.24 3.30
N VAL A 196 23.71 -12.91 4.36
CA VAL A 196 22.49 -12.09 4.31
C VAL A 196 22.91 -10.66 4.65
N THR A 197 22.69 -9.74 3.75
CA THR A 197 22.90 -8.31 3.96
C THR A 197 21.54 -7.60 4.02
N VAL A 198 21.45 -6.61 4.90
CA VAL A 198 20.33 -5.69 4.95
C VAL A 198 20.86 -4.32 4.60
N GLU A 199 20.40 -3.79 3.48
CA GLU A 199 20.78 -2.48 3.01
C GLU A 199 20.12 -1.36 3.85
N PRO A 200 20.64 -0.12 3.82
CA PRO A 200 20.09 1.00 4.59
C PRO A 200 18.60 1.32 4.28
N ASP A 201 18.15 0.97 3.08
CA ASP A 201 16.74 1.14 2.65
C ASP A 201 15.82 0.01 3.14
N GLY A 202 16.36 -0.97 3.88
CA GLY A 202 15.64 -2.14 4.37
C GLY A 202 15.59 -3.31 3.37
N SER A 203 16.20 -3.20 2.19
CA SER A 203 16.28 -4.31 1.24
C SER A 203 17.13 -5.44 1.81
N VAL A 204 16.59 -6.67 1.78
CA VAL A 204 17.30 -7.87 2.23
C VAL A 204 17.82 -8.62 1.03
N CYS A 205 19.14 -8.77 0.97
CA CYS A 205 19.84 -9.45 -0.11
C CYS A 205 20.50 -10.73 0.40
N VAL A 206 20.49 -11.78 -0.41
CA VAL A 206 21.24 -13.01 -0.22
C VAL A 206 22.15 -13.18 -1.43
N ASP A 207 23.45 -13.21 -1.22
CA ASP A 207 24.46 -13.28 -2.29
C ASP A 207 24.28 -12.19 -3.38
N GLY A 208 23.97 -10.95 -2.94
CA GLY A 208 23.71 -9.80 -3.81
C GLY A 208 22.33 -9.76 -4.46
N GLU A 209 21.49 -10.78 -4.27
CA GLU A 209 20.14 -10.88 -4.82
C GLU A 209 19.09 -10.43 -3.80
N MET A 210 18.27 -9.42 -4.13
CA MET A 210 17.20 -8.93 -3.26
C MET A 210 16.08 -9.97 -3.16
N ILE A 211 15.80 -10.46 -1.95
CA ILE A 211 14.76 -11.46 -1.68
C ILE A 211 13.50 -10.87 -1.04
N GLY A 212 13.59 -9.66 -0.52
CA GLY A 212 12.50 -9.01 0.16
C GLY A 212 12.95 -7.74 0.87
N ARG A 213 12.10 -7.25 1.78
CA ARG A 213 12.35 -6.03 2.55
C ARG A 213 12.13 -6.26 4.03
N LEU A 214 13.00 -5.72 4.86
CA LEU A 214 12.88 -5.65 6.31
C LEU A 214 12.34 -4.27 6.69
N ASP A 215 11.07 -4.22 7.10
CA ASP A 215 10.44 -3.03 7.64
C ASP A 215 10.33 -3.18 9.17
N GLY A 216 11.11 -2.37 9.88
CA GLY A 216 11.28 -2.56 11.30
C GLY A 216 11.84 -3.96 11.63
N PHE A 217 11.03 -4.80 12.26
CA PHE A 217 11.35 -6.21 12.56
C PHE A 217 10.60 -7.19 11.65
N ARG A 218 9.80 -6.69 10.70
CA ARG A 218 8.98 -7.51 9.81
C ARG A 218 9.67 -7.69 8.46
N PHE A 219 10.04 -8.93 8.18
CA PHE A 219 10.49 -9.30 6.85
C PHE A 219 9.30 -9.58 5.93
N SER A 220 9.26 -8.96 4.76
CA SER A 220 8.30 -9.22 3.70
C SER A 220 9.03 -9.65 2.44
N VAL A 221 8.58 -10.77 1.86
CA VAL A 221 9.05 -11.24 0.55
C VAL A 221 8.39 -10.42 -0.55
N ASP A 222 9.09 -10.22 -1.66
CA ASP A 222 8.57 -9.54 -2.83
C ASP A 222 7.16 -10.06 -3.21
N PRO A 223 6.15 -9.18 -3.40
CA PRO A 223 4.78 -9.57 -3.76
C PRO A 223 4.66 -10.42 -5.01
N ALA A 224 5.61 -10.32 -5.95
CA ALA A 224 5.64 -11.08 -7.20
C ALA A 224 5.98 -12.56 -7.00
N THR A 225 6.39 -12.99 -5.82
CA THR A 225 6.78 -14.38 -5.51
C THR A 225 5.56 -15.30 -5.34
N ARG A 226 5.62 -16.52 -5.89
CA ARG A 226 4.55 -17.54 -5.76
C ARG A 226 4.27 -17.89 -4.30
N HIS A 227 3.00 -18.21 -4.01
CA HIS A 227 2.53 -18.44 -2.63
C HIS A 227 3.26 -19.58 -1.89
N GLN A 228 3.66 -20.64 -2.59
CA GLN A 228 4.44 -21.75 -2.02
C GLN A 228 5.87 -21.35 -1.67
N ASP A 229 6.52 -20.59 -2.54
CA ASP A 229 7.90 -20.14 -2.36
C ASP A 229 8.00 -19.08 -1.25
N ARG A 230 6.95 -18.26 -1.09
CA ARG A 230 6.84 -17.24 -0.05
C ARG A 230 6.98 -17.80 1.37
N LYS A 231 6.35 -18.94 1.67
CA LYS A 231 6.47 -19.59 2.99
C LYS A 231 7.90 -20.08 3.27
N MET A 232 8.55 -20.66 2.26
CA MET A 232 9.91 -21.17 2.40
C MET A 232 10.94 -20.04 2.53
N LEU A 233 10.80 -18.97 1.75
CA LEU A 233 11.66 -17.79 1.84
C LEU A 233 11.49 -17.07 3.18
N LEU A 234 10.27 -16.94 3.69
CA LEU A 234 10.01 -16.41 5.03
C LEU A 234 10.72 -17.23 6.11
N ALA A 235 10.59 -18.56 6.07
CA ALA A 235 11.21 -19.43 7.06
C ALA A 235 12.75 -19.44 6.98
N ALA A 236 13.31 -19.32 5.77
CA ALA A 236 14.75 -19.25 5.56
C ALA A 236 15.30 -17.87 5.99
N ALA A 237 14.59 -16.79 5.68
CA ALA A 237 14.94 -15.44 6.09
C ALA A 237 14.88 -15.28 7.62
N GLU A 238 13.83 -15.77 8.28
CA GLU A 238 13.65 -15.71 9.73
C GLU A 238 14.85 -16.34 10.46
N ARG A 239 15.35 -17.50 9.99
CA ARG A 239 16.52 -18.15 10.59
C ARG A 239 17.82 -17.36 10.43
N ARG A 240 17.98 -16.64 9.32
CA ARG A 240 19.23 -15.96 8.97
C ARG A 240 19.27 -14.52 9.40
N LEU A 241 18.11 -13.84 9.34
CA LEU A 241 17.95 -12.51 9.87
C LEU A 241 18.06 -12.47 11.39
N GLY A 242 18.04 -13.61 12.08
CA GLY A 242 18.10 -13.69 13.53
C GLY A 242 19.26 -12.89 14.17
N LYS A 243 20.44 -12.87 13.54
CA LYS A 243 21.57 -12.05 14.02
C LYS A 243 21.31 -10.55 13.79
N VAL A 244 20.80 -10.17 12.63
CA VAL A 244 20.48 -8.78 12.29
C VAL A 244 19.36 -8.26 13.16
N LEU A 245 18.30 -9.05 13.32
CA LEU A 245 17.17 -8.72 14.20
C LEU A 245 17.59 -8.61 15.67
N ARG A 246 18.57 -9.42 16.11
CA ARG A 246 19.12 -9.30 17.46
C ARG A 246 19.87 -8.00 17.67
N VAL A 247 20.76 -7.61 16.75
CA VAL A 247 21.45 -6.31 16.80
C VAL A 247 20.43 -5.16 16.86
N LYS A 248 19.41 -5.20 16.01
CA LYS A 248 18.35 -4.20 15.99
C LYS A 248 17.52 -4.21 17.31
N ALA A 249 17.32 -5.36 17.91
CA ALA A 249 16.68 -5.47 19.22
C ALA A 249 17.55 -4.89 20.35
N ASP A 250 18.86 -5.10 20.29
CA ASP A 250 19.82 -4.49 21.23
C ASP A 250 19.82 -2.96 21.10
N GLU A 251 19.72 -2.42 19.86
CA GLU A 251 19.54 -0.99 19.59
C GLU A 251 18.24 -0.45 20.20
N LEU A 252 17.12 -1.17 20.05
CA LEU A 252 15.84 -0.81 20.65
C LEU A 252 15.94 -0.79 22.18
N VAL A 253 16.60 -1.75 22.80
CA VAL A 253 16.78 -1.81 24.25
C VAL A 253 17.67 -0.64 24.73
N ALA A 254 18.67 -0.24 23.96
CA ALA A 254 19.57 0.88 24.24
C ALA A 254 18.98 2.24 23.87
N ALA A 255 17.86 2.29 23.14
CA ALA A 255 17.24 3.52 22.66
C ALA A 255 16.80 4.44 23.81
N THR A 256 16.83 5.76 23.56
CA THR A 256 16.41 6.76 24.52
C THR A 256 14.89 6.87 24.63
N ASP A 257 14.38 7.51 25.66
CA ASP A 257 12.93 7.73 25.81
C ASP A 257 12.32 8.59 24.71
N ALA A 258 13.12 9.41 24.04
CA ALA A 258 12.68 10.25 22.92
C ALA A 258 12.41 9.46 21.63
N ASP A 259 13.00 8.26 21.51
CA ASP A 259 12.86 7.40 20.33
C ASP A 259 11.56 6.59 20.36
N PHE A 260 10.84 6.62 21.49
CA PHE A 260 9.56 5.92 21.62
C PHE A 260 8.38 6.90 21.60
N ALA A 261 7.30 6.45 20.97
CA ALA A 261 6.06 7.21 20.86
C ALA A 261 4.83 6.36 21.22
N LEU A 262 3.80 7.03 21.77
CA LEU A 262 2.48 6.42 21.93
C LEU A 262 1.77 6.39 20.59
N LEU A 263 1.32 5.19 20.17
CA LEU A 263 0.41 5.01 19.05
C LEU A 263 -1.03 5.16 19.56
N ASP A 264 -1.67 6.25 19.19
CA ASP A 264 -3.03 6.63 19.64
C ASP A 264 -3.88 7.21 18.51
N GLU A 265 -3.55 6.91 17.27
CA GLU A 265 -4.32 7.36 16.10
C GLU A 265 -5.75 6.85 16.14
N ALA A 266 -6.70 7.73 15.78
CA ALA A 266 -8.11 7.40 15.76
C ALA A 266 -8.38 6.21 14.82
N GLY A 267 -9.16 5.25 15.31
CA GLY A 267 -9.47 4.02 14.59
C GLY A 267 -8.43 2.90 14.71
N GLN A 268 -7.28 3.14 15.32
CA GLN A 268 -6.23 2.14 15.55
C GLN A 268 -6.19 1.68 17.01
N ALA A 269 -5.66 0.48 17.24
CA ALA A 269 -5.43 -0.03 18.58
C ALA A 269 -4.27 0.74 19.24
N PRO A 270 -4.37 1.07 20.55
CA PRO A 270 -3.29 1.77 21.25
C PRO A 270 -2.04 0.91 21.36
N GLY A 271 -0.87 1.51 21.18
CA GLY A 271 0.40 0.80 21.16
C GLY A 271 1.60 1.68 21.45
N ILE A 272 2.79 1.12 21.27
CA ILE A 272 4.08 1.79 21.39
C ILE A 272 4.82 1.61 20.07
N ALA A 273 5.38 2.70 19.53
CA ALA A 273 6.29 2.69 18.41
C ALA A 273 7.72 3.01 18.85
N TRP A 274 8.71 2.48 18.15
CA TRP A 274 10.11 2.88 18.18
C TRP A 274 10.45 3.53 16.82
N GLY A 275 10.70 4.84 16.84
CA GLY A 275 10.65 5.63 15.62
C GLY A 275 9.29 5.53 14.95
N GLU A 276 9.25 5.08 13.71
CA GLU A 276 8.02 4.83 12.94
C GLU A 276 7.52 3.37 13.04
N THR A 277 8.31 2.49 13.69
CA THR A 277 8.01 1.04 13.74
C THR A 277 7.14 0.72 14.95
N PRO A 278 5.91 0.17 14.78
CA PRO A 278 5.13 -0.38 15.88
C PRO A 278 5.87 -1.57 16.52
N VAL A 279 6.09 -1.51 17.85
CA VAL A 279 6.83 -2.56 18.58
C VAL A 279 5.97 -3.28 19.61
N ALA A 280 4.92 -2.66 20.12
CA ALA A 280 4.01 -3.32 21.06
C ALA A 280 2.60 -2.75 21.01
N ALA A 281 1.62 -3.58 21.34
CA ALA A 281 0.24 -3.18 21.64
C ALA A 281 0.04 -3.02 23.16
N LEU A 282 -0.77 -2.03 23.56
CA LEU A 282 -1.23 -1.85 24.94
C LEU A 282 -2.57 -2.56 25.11
N LEU A 283 -2.64 -3.51 26.04
CA LEU A 283 -3.86 -4.26 26.33
C LEU A 283 -4.40 -3.94 27.73
N ALA A 284 -5.60 -4.46 28.01
CA ALA A 284 -6.19 -4.42 29.34
C ALA A 284 -5.24 -5.08 30.35
N GLY A 285 -4.96 -4.38 31.43
CA GLY A 285 -4.22 -4.89 32.56
C GLY A 285 -5.05 -4.79 33.84
N PRO A 286 -4.47 -5.10 35.01
CA PRO A 286 -5.19 -5.09 36.29
C PRO A 286 -5.82 -3.75 36.62
N THR A 287 -5.16 -2.66 36.27
CA THR A 287 -5.68 -1.28 36.45
C THR A 287 -5.49 -0.45 35.20
N LEU A 288 -6.10 0.74 35.16
CA LEU A 288 -5.89 1.71 34.08
C LEU A 288 -4.40 2.11 33.95
N LEU A 289 -3.65 2.12 35.04
CA LEU A 289 -2.24 2.53 35.08
C LEU A 289 -1.24 1.40 34.81
N THR A 290 -1.67 0.15 34.81
CA THR A 290 -0.83 -1.04 34.62
C THR A 290 -1.32 -1.88 33.43
N PRO A 291 -1.05 -1.43 32.18
CA PRO A 291 -1.40 -2.23 31.00
C PRO A 291 -0.57 -3.48 30.89
N GLU A 292 -1.09 -4.46 30.18
CA GLU A 292 -0.28 -5.50 29.58
C GLU A 292 0.38 -4.93 28.32
N ILE A 293 1.71 -5.07 28.22
CA ILE A 293 2.49 -4.70 27.03
C ILE A 293 2.71 -5.98 26.23
N ARG A 294 2.04 -6.12 25.10
CA ARG A 294 2.19 -7.27 24.20
C ARG A 294 3.04 -6.87 22.99
N LEU A 295 4.18 -7.52 22.84
CA LEU A 295 5.07 -7.30 21.72
C LEU A 295 4.37 -7.54 20.37
N ASP A 296 4.76 -6.79 19.33
CA ASP A 296 4.34 -7.06 17.95
C ASP A 296 4.79 -8.47 17.54
N ARG A 297 4.00 -9.08 16.67
CA ARG A 297 4.24 -10.44 16.18
C ARG A 297 5.64 -10.63 15.58
N ALA A 298 6.20 -9.61 14.95
CA ALA A 298 7.53 -9.67 14.37
C ALA A 298 8.64 -9.86 15.42
N LEU A 299 8.45 -9.34 16.64
CA LEU A 299 9.38 -9.50 17.76
C LEU A 299 9.28 -10.86 18.46
N LEU A 300 8.18 -11.61 18.26
CA LEU A 300 8.00 -12.94 18.86
C LEU A 300 8.93 -14.00 18.26
N ALA A 301 9.52 -13.74 17.09
CA ALA A 301 10.54 -14.60 16.50
C ALA A 301 11.90 -14.51 17.20
N LEU A 302 12.12 -13.50 18.05
CA LEU A 302 13.33 -13.34 18.85
C LEU A 302 13.34 -14.31 20.05
N GLY A 303 14.53 -14.61 20.56
CA GLY A 303 14.67 -15.43 21.76
C GLY A 303 13.98 -14.82 22.99
N GLN A 304 13.48 -15.66 23.90
CA GLN A 304 12.71 -15.22 25.07
C GLN A 304 13.46 -14.21 25.95
N ASP A 305 14.80 -14.34 26.05
CA ASP A 305 15.61 -13.41 26.83
C ASP A 305 15.59 -12.00 26.24
N VAL A 306 15.67 -11.89 24.90
CA VAL A 306 15.59 -10.62 24.18
C VAL A 306 14.19 -10.02 24.30
N GLN A 307 13.14 -10.85 24.17
CA GLN A 307 11.77 -10.39 24.35
C GLN A 307 11.56 -9.80 25.76
N LYS A 308 12.09 -10.46 26.81
CA LYS A 308 12.01 -9.94 28.18
C LYS A 308 12.74 -8.61 28.35
N GLN A 309 13.92 -8.45 27.74
CA GLN A 309 14.66 -7.17 27.77
C GLN A 309 13.87 -6.04 27.10
N ILE A 310 13.27 -6.32 25.92
CA ILE A 310 12.43 -5.35 25.22
C ILE A 310 11.22 -4.97 26.09
N VAL A 311 10.49 -5.94 26.63
CA VAL A 311 9.33 -5.66 27.52
C VAL A 311 9.73 -4.84 28.71
N THR A 312 10.87 -5.16 29.35
CA THR A 312 11.39 -4.38 30.48
C THR A 312 11.71 -2.94 30.09
N ARG A 313 12.33 -2.72 28.91
CA ARG A 313 12.63 -1.38 28.39
C ARG A 313 11.35 -0.57 28.11
N LEU A 314 10.37 -1.22 27.44
CA LEU A 314 9.08 -0.58 27.13
C LEU A 314 8.28 -0.28 28.39
N ALA A 315 8.32 -1.15 29.39
CA ALA A 315 7.68 -0.92 30.70
C ALA A 315 8.33 0.28 31.45
N ALA A 316 9.65 0.37 31.44
CA ALA A 316 10.35 1.50 32.03
C ALA A 316 10.00 2.83 31.35
N TRP A 317 9.96 2.83 30.00
CA TRP A 317 9.50 4.00 29.26
C TRP A 317 8.04 4.36 29.57
N PHE A 318 7.16 3.35 29.61
CA PHE A 318 5.76 3.58 29.93
C PHE A 318 5.60 4.17 31.33
N ASP A 319 6.36 3.70 32.29
CA ASP A 319 6.35 4.22 33.67
C ASP A 319 6.84 5.68 33.72
N ALA A 320 7.86 6.03 32.98
CA ALA A 320 8.32 7.41 32.85
C ALA A 320 7.22 8.32 32.26
N GLN A 321 6.55 7.87 31.18
CA GLN A 321 5.45 8.61 30.57
C GLN A 321 4.22 8.73 31.50
N LYS A 322 3.91 7.67 32.24
CA LYS A 322 2.86 7.66 33.28
C LYS A 322 3.12 8.74 34.34
N GLN A 323 4.35 8.84 34.84
CA GLN A 323 4.73 9.90 35.79
C GLN A 323 4.63 11.29 35.17
N LYS A 324 5.02 11.44 33.91
CA LYS A 324 4.98 12.73 33.21
C LYS A 324 3.56 13.23 32.93
N HIS A 325 2.67 12.34 32.48
CA HIS A 325 1.36 12.72 31.94
C HIS A 325 0.19 12.37 32.86
N LEU A 326 0.29 11.31 33.68
CA LEU A 326 -0.79 10.78 34.49
C LEU A 326 -0.49 10.80 35.99
N LEU A 327 0.47 11.63 36.44
CA LEU A 327 0.83 11.77 37.86
C LEU A 327 -0.38 11.96 38.80
N PRO A 328 -1.42 12.73 38.44
CA PRO A 328 -2.60 12.83 39.29
C PRO A 328 -3.33 11.49 39.48
N LEU A 329 -3.43 10.68 38.43
CA LEU A 329 -4.04 9.32 38.52
C LEU A 329 -3.17 8.38 39.39
N VAL A 330 -1.84 8.48 39.28
CA VAL A 330 -0.92 7.69 40.10
C VAL A 330 -1.16 8.04 41.58
N LYS A 331 -1.18 9.30 41.92
CA LYS A 331 -1.44 9.79 43.32
C LYS A 331 -2.82 9.37 43.83
N MET A 332 -3.86 9.40 42.97
CA MET A 332 -5.19 8.90 43.34
C MET A 332 -5.16 7.41 43.66
N SER A 333 -4.50 6.61 42.81
CA SER A 333 -4.34 5.17 43.05
C SER A 333 -3.55 4.88 44.34
N GLU A 334 -2.49 5.61 44.61
CA GLU A 334 -1.71 5.51 45.84
C GLU A 334 -2.58 5.88 47.08
N SER A 335 -3.34 6.98 46.99
CA SER A 335 -4.25 7.38 48.08
C SER A 335 -5.40 6.39 48.29
N ALA A 336 -5.88 5.76 47.21
CA ALA A 336 -6.89 4.71 47.33
C ALA A 336 -6.38 3.42 48.03
N ALA A 337 -5.09 3.15 47.95
CA ALA A 337 -4.43 2.02 48.60
C ALA A 337 -3.92 2.30 50.00
N ASP A 338 -3.81 3.59 50.39
CA ASP A 338 -3.22 4.02 51.68
C ASP A 338 -4.20 3.79 52.85
N PRO A 339 -3.88 2.86 53.80
CA PRO A 339 -4.72 2.65 54.98
C PRO A 339 -4.93 3.86 55.89
N ALA A 340 -4.02 4.88 55.83
CA ALA A 340 -4.13 6.10 56.61
C ALA A 340 -5.25 7.00 56.12
N VAL A 341 -5.72 6.86 54.87
CA VAL A 341 -6.83 7.60 54.31
C VAL A 341 -8.16 6.98 54.72
N PRO A 342 -9.17 7.76 55.12
CA PRO A 342 -10.50 7.23 55.52
C PRO A 342 -11.13 6.37 54.38
N ALA A 343 -11.80 5.25 54.75
CA ALA A 343 -12.32 4.28 53.80
C ALA A 343 -13.22 4.88 52.71
N VAL A 344 -14.08 5.83 53.09
CA VAL A 344 -15.01 6.50 52.16
C VAL A 344 -14.22 7.37 51.16
N VAL A 345 -13.17 8.08 51.60
CA VAL A 345 -12.30 8.87 50.71
C VAL A 345 -11.49 7.98 49.78
N ARG A 346 -11.00 6.83 50.28
CA ARG A 346 -10.32 5.81 49.45
C ARG A 346 -11.23 5.31 48.34
N ALA A 347 -12.51 5.04 48.63
CA ALA A 347 -13.48 4.62 47.65
C ALA A 347 -13.69 5.67 46.54
N VAL A 348 -13.77 6.96 46.88
CA VAL A 348 -13.84 8.04 45.90
C VAL A 348 -12.59 8.12 45.03
N PHE A 349 -11.39 8.01 45.63
CA PHE A 349 -10.15 7.96 44.85
C PHE A 349 -10.08 6.76 43.91
N ALA A 350 -10.50 5.60 44.37
CA ALA A 350 -10.50 4.38 43.52
C ALA A 350 -11.45 4.53 42.32
N GLN A 351 -12.68 5.02 42.55
CA GLN A 351 -13.66 5.24 41.47
C GLN A 351 -13.16 6.31 40.45
N LEU A 352 -12.63 7.43 40.95
CA LEU A 352 -12.05 8.46 40.09
C LEU A 352 -10.86 7.91 39.28
N ALA A 353 -9.95 7.17 39.90
CA ALA A 353 -8.79 6.60 39.22
C ALA A 353 -9.23 5.61 38.12
N ASP A 354 -10.22 4.77 38.40
CA ASP A 354 -10.78 3.81 37.43
C ASP A 354 -11.49 4.50 36.25
N ALA A 355 -12.15 5.62 36.50
CA ALA A 355 -12.76 6.46 35.45
C ALA A 355 -11.77 7.35 34.72
N GLY A 356 -10.48 7.28 35.06
CA GLY A 356 -9.45 8.14 34.48
C GLY A 356 -9.43 9.56 35.04
N GLY A 357 -9.96 9.78 36.25
CA GLY A 357 -9.88 11.03 36.99
C GLY A 357 -10.86 12.14 36.57
N VAL A 358 -11.92 11.77 35.86
CA VAL A 358 -13.03 12.65 35.43
C VAL A 358 -14.33 11.85 35.49
N MET A 359 -15.30 12.32 36.26
CA MET A 359 -16.62 11.68 36.40
C MET A 359 -17.72 12.73 36.53
N ALA A 360 -18.92 12.38 36.10
CA ALA A 360 -20.09 13.19 36.41
C ALA A 360 -20.33 13.17 37.92
N ARG A 361 -20.70 14.30 38.48
CA ARG A 361 -20.97 14.43 39.92
C ARG A 361 -22.08 13.45 40.35
N THR A 362 -23.13 13.31 39.54
CA THR A 362 -24.24 12.41 39.78
C THR A 362 -23.84 10.97 40.07
N ASP A 363 -22.70 10.52 39.47
CA ASP A 363 -22.20 9.17 39.65
C ASP A 363 -21.54 8.94 41.02
N LEU A 364 -21.19 10.04 41.71
CA LEU A 364 -20.55 10.07 43.01
C LEU A 364 -21.39 10.73 44.12
N ASP A 365 -22.58 11.24 43.84
CA ASP A 365 -23.42 11.99 44.80
C ASP A 365 -23.68 11.19 46.08
N SER A 366 -23.94 9.90 46.00
CA SER A 366 -24.13 9.07 47.18
C SER A 366 -22.86 8.99 48.05
N ALA A 367 -21.69 8.80 47.44
CA ALA A 367 -20.43 8.77 48.17
C ALA A 367 -20.07 10.13 48.76
N LEU A 368 -20.31 11.20 48.02
CA LEU A 368 -20.03 12.59 48.45
C LEU A 368 -20.96 13.04 49.57
N GLY A 369 -22.22 12.55 49.59
CA GLY A 369 -23.18 12.85 50.67
C GLY A 369 -22.71 12.37 52.07
N HIS A 370 -21.91 11.29 52.07
CA HIS A 370 -21.38 10.73 53.32
C HIS A 370 -20.06 11.34 53.77
N LEU A 371 -19.46 12.27 52.98
CA LEU A 371 -18.21 12.92 53.34
C LEU A 371 -18.45 14.10 54.29
N ASP A 372 -17.70 14.13 55.38
CA ASP A 372 -17.59 15.28 56.29
C ASP A 372 -16.72 16.39 55.67
N LYS A 373 -16.57 17.48 56.42
CA LYS A 373 -15.81 18.68 55.98
C LYS A 373 -14.32 18.39 55.81
N GLU A 374 -13.75 17.57 56.69
CA GLU A 374 -12.32 17.21 56.68
C GLU A 374 -12.02 16.26 55.51
N GLN A 375 -12.88 15.29 55.28
CA GLN A 375 -12.77 14.32 54.17
C GLN A 375 -12.88 15.04 52.81
N ARG A 376 -13.79 16.00 52.63
CA ARG A 376 -13.86 16.85 51.44
C ARG A 376 -12.60 17.72 51.29
N HIS A 377 -12.00 18.16 52.37
CA HIS A 377 -10.74 18.90 52.36
C HIS A 377 -9.58 18.04 51.89
N LEU A 378 -9.53 16.75 52.25
CA LEU A 378 -8.52 15.79 51.75
C LEU A 378 -8.60 15.64 50.22
N LEU A 379 -9.79 15.50 49.65
CA LEU A 379 -9.95 15.47 48.18
C LEU A 379 -9.46 16.73 47.51
N ARG A 380 -9.80 17.90 48.03
CA ARG A 380 -9.33 19.18 47.47
C ARG A 380 -7.82 19.34 47.63
N LYS A 381 -7.23 18.90 48.74
CA LYS A 381 -5.77 18.90 48.94
C LYS A 381 -5.06 18.02 47.96
N ALA A 382 -5.69 16.93 47.50
CA ALA A 382 -5.20 16.06 46.43
C ALA A 382 -5.38 16.68 45.05
N GLY A 383 -5.94 17.89 44.90
CA GLY A 383 -6.13 18.63 43.67
C GLY A 383 -7.44 18.25 42.93
N ILE A 384 -8.36 17.56 43.58
CA ILE A 384 -9.66 17.21 42.97
C ILE A 384 -10.59 18.41 43.11
N ASP A 385 -11.12 18.88 41.99
CA ASP A 385 -12.20 19.85 41.93
C ASP A 385 -13.54 19.12 42.03
N ILE A 386 -14.31 19.44 43.08
CA ILE A 386 -15.65 18.92 43.28
C ILE A 386 -16.61 20.00 42.78
N GLY A 387 -16.97 19.91 41.52
CA GLY A 387 -17.79 20.88 40.84
C GLY A 387 -19.30 20.67 41.07
N VAL A 388 -20.09 21.50 40.41
CA VAL A 388 -21.56 21.40 40.37
C VAL A 388 -21.98 20.27 39.44
N LEU A 389 -21.30 20.12 38.31
CA LEU A 389 -21.62 19.18 37.21
C LEU A 389 -20.73 17.96 37.26
N ASP A 390 -19.44 18.13 37.48
CA ASP A 390 -18.41 17.10 37.33
C ASP A 390 -17.40 17.11 38.49
N ILE A 391 -16.74 15.98 38.69
CA ILE A 391 -15.63 15.81 39.63
C ILE A 391 -14.42 15.44 38.85
N TYR A 392 -13.34 16.18 38.96
CA TYR A 392 -12.18 15.98 38.12
C TYR A 392 -10.90 16.53 38.73
N HIS A 393 -9.76 16.10 38.20
CA HIS A 393 -8.47 16.74 38.48
C HIS A 393 -8.05 17.61 37.28
N PRO A 394 -7.87 18.94 37.42
CA PRO A 394 -7.57 19.84 36.30
C PRO A 394 -6.34 19.44 35.48
N GLY A 395 -5.32 18.84 36.13
CA GLY A 395 -4.12 18.36 35.46
C GLY A 395 -4.40 17.28 34.40
N LEU A 396 -5.51 16.56 34.51
CA LEU A 396 -5.90 15.47 33.58
C LEU A 396 -6.67 16.00 32.36
N LEU A 397 -7.05 17.27 32.34
CA LEU A 397 -7.65 17.91 31.16
C LEU A 397 -6.59 18.45 30.18
N LYS A 398 -5.30 18.43 30.58
CA LYS A 398 -4.21 18.85 29.69
C LYS A 398 -4.13 17.90 28.47
N PRO A 399 -3.80 18.39 27.26
CA PRO A 399 -3.79 17.60 26.04
C PRO A 399 -2.98 16.31 26.14
N GLY A 400 -1.78 16.36 26.69
CA GLY A 400 -0.95 15.17 26.88
C GLY A 400 -1.60 14.13 27.80
N ALA A 401 -2.19 14.57 28.94
CA ALA A 401 -2.90 13.67 29.84
C ALA A 401 -4.16 13.07 29.19
N ALA A 402 -4.91 13.87 28.44
CA ALA A 402 -6.10 13.42 27.70
C ALA A 402 -5.75 12.33 26.67
N ARG A 403 -4.65 12.49 25.89
CA ARG A 403 -4.13 11.46 24.96
C ARG A 403 -3.87 10.14 25.69
N TRP A 404 -3.05 10.19 26.74
CA TRP A 404 -2.67 9.00 27.51
C TRP A 404 -3.88 8.33 28.17
N ARG A 405 -4.83 9.11 28.72
CA ARG A 405 -6.08 8.58 29.25
C ARG A 405 -6.91 7.88 28.18
N SER A 406 -7.08 8.51 27.03
CA SER A 406 -7.84 7.94 25.91
C SER A 406 -7.25 6.60 25.45
N ALA A 407 -5.95 6.56 25.21
CA ALA A 407 -5.26 5.33 24.81
C ALA A 407 -5.40 4.23 25.87
N ARG A 408 -5.31 4.59 27.16
CA ARG A 408 -5.45 3.63 28.27
C ARG A 408 -6.87 3.09 28.42
N LEU A 409 -7.88 3.96 28.28
CA LEU A 409 -9.28 3.55 28.31
C LEU A 409 -9.61 2.68 27.09
N ALA A 410 -9.11 3.03 25.90
CA ALA A 410 -9.27 2.22 24.69
C ALA A 410 -8.64 0.82 24.87
N ALA A 411 -7.43 0.73 25.41
CA ALA A 411 -6.77 -0.53 25.74
C ALA A 411 -7.60 -1.39 26.73
N ARG A 412 -8.15 -0.77 27.79
CA ARG A 412 -8.94 -1.46 28.81
C ARG A 412 -10.20 -2.12 28.25
N ILE A 413 -10.87 -1.47 27.30
CA ILE A 413 -12.11 -1.98 26.69
C ILE A 413 -11.88 -2.70 25.36
N ALA A 414 -10.61 -2.93 24.98
CA ALA A 414 -10.19 -3.57 23.73
C ALA A 414 -10.84 -2.92 22.49
N LYS A 415 -10.90 -1.58 22.46
CA LYS A 415 -11.43 -0.80 21.32
C LYS A 415 -10.34 0.09 20.71
N PRO A 416 -10.52 0.51 19.45
CA PRO A 416 -9.65 1.50 18.83
C PRO A 416 -9.67 2.83 19.58
N CYS A 417 -8.59 3.61 19.44
CA CYS A 417 -8.51 4.97 19.93
C CYS A 417 -9.56 5.86 19.25
N LEU A 418 -10.09 6.81 20.00
CA LEU A 418 -11.11 7.76 19.52
C LEU A 418 -10.44 9.07 19.09
N PRO A 419 -11.03 9.80 18.12
CA PRO A 419 -10.55 11.11 17.74
C PRO A 419 -10.71 12.08 18.93
N LEU A 420 -9.63 12.77 19.29
CA LEU A 420 -9.62 13.75 20.38
C LEU A 420 -9.70 15.17 19.80
N PRO A 421 -10.32 16.11 20.56
CA PRO A 421 -10.29 17.54 20.22
C PRO A 421 -8.86 18.07 20.10
N GLY A 422 -8.66 19.03 19.22
CA GLY A 422 -7.38 19.73 19.10
C GLY A 422 -6.94 20.39 20.41
N PRO A 423 -5.62 20.51 20.65
CA PRO A 423 -5.10 21.14 21.85
C PRO A 423 -5.51 22.61 21.95
N GLY A 424 -5.87 23.05 23.14
CA GLY A 424 -6.25 24.44 23.41
C GLY A 424 -7.71 24.80 23.20
N LEU A 425 -8.50 23.94 22.56
CA LEU A 425 -9.95 24.16 22.39
C LEU A 425 -10.67 24.04 23.73
N THR A 426 -11.64 24.95 23.95
CA THR A 426 -12.51 24.96 25.13
C THR A 426 -13.97 24.69 24.78
N LEU A 427 -14.36 25.00 23.54
CA LEU A 427 -15.66 24.76 22.98
C LEU A 427 -15.49 24.11 21.59
N ILE A 428 -16.28 23.11 21.30
CA ILE A 428 -16.31 22.42 20.01
C ILE A 428 -17.76 22.11 19.61
N PRO A 429 -18.09 21.98 18.32
CA PRO A 429 -19.39 21.46 17.92
C PRO A 429 -19.55 20.01 18.39
N ALA A 430 -20.78 19.60 18.70
CA ALA A 430 -21.10 18.21 18.96
C ALA A 430 -21.07 17.47 17.61
N GLY A 431 -19.96 16.81 17.32
CA GLY A 431 -19.76 16.03 16.11
C GLY A 431 -20.48 14.67 16.16
N GLU A 432 -20.08 13.74 15.27
CA GLU A 432 -20.56 12.37 15.27
C GLU A 432 -20.18 11.60 16.55
N ARG A 433 -20.87 10.48 16.82
CA ARG A 433 -20.68 9.69 18.06
C ARG A 433 -19.22 9.40 18.43
N PRO A 434 -18.31 8.95 17.51
CA PRO A 434 -16.92 8.69 17.89
C PRO A 434 -16.21 9.94 18.40
N ALA A 435 -16.42 11.10 17.76
CA ALA A 435 -15.83 12.37 18.15
C ALA A 435 -16.41 12.86 19.49
N GLN A 436 -17.72 12.72 19.71
CA GLN A 436 -18.34 13.04 21.00
C GLN A 436 -17.78 12.18 22.14
N MET A 437 -17.59 10.87 21.91
CA MET A 437 -17.02 9.98 22.92
C MET A 437 -15.56 10.35 23.23
N GLY A 438 -14.76 10.65 22.21
CA GLY A 438 -13.38 11.11 22.37
C GLY A 438 -13.31 12.43 23.11
N ALA A 439 -14.19 13.39 22.80
CA ALA A 439 -14.30 14.66 23.51
C ALA A 439 -14.66 14.46 24.99
N ARG A 440 -15.59 13.58 25.31
CA ARG A 440 -15.94 13.24 26.71
C ARG A 440 -14.72 12.69 27.47
N ILE A 441 -13.98 11.78 26.85
CA ILE A 441 -12.72 11.28 27.45
C ILE A 441 -11.73 12.42 27.63
N ALA A 442 -11.64 13.35 26.69
CA ALA A 442 -10.78 14.53 26.81
C ALA A 442 -11.24 15.54 27.87
N GLY A 443 -12.42 15.34 28.49
CA GLY A 443 -12.98 16.21 29.53
C GLY A 443 -13.87 17.29 28.97
N PHE A 444 -14.65 16.99 27.94
CA PHE A 444 -15.72 17.87 27.44
C PHE A 444 -17.09 17.29 27.82
N ARG A 445 -18.06 18.16 28.09
CA ARG A 445 -19.44 17.83 28.36
C ARG A 445 -20.34 18.42 27.27
N GLY A 446 -21.30 17.65 26.81
CA GLY A 446 -22.23 18.07 25.76
C GLY A 446 -23.38 18.92 26.29
N PHE A 447 -23.68 20.00 25.58
CA PHE A 447 -24.82 20.88 25.79
C PHE A 447 -25.40 21.21 24.41
N GLY A 448 -26.49 20.53 24.04
CA GLY A 448 -27.13 20.68 22.72
C GLY A 448 -26.18 20.29 21.57
N ASP A 449 -25.98 21.22 20.66
CA ASP A 449 -25.15 21.10 19.48
C ASP A 449 -23.66 21.40 19.74
N GLN A 450 -23.28 21.71 20.99
CA GLN A 450 -21.93 22.06 21.38
C GLN A 450 -21.43 21.19 22.55
N MET A 451 -20.11 21.07 22.64
CA MET A 451 -19.44 20.45 23.77
C MET A 451 -18.46 21.44 24.40
N LEU A 452 -18.61 21.68 25.68
CA LEU A 452 -17.79 22.61 26.45
C LEU A 452 -16.84 21.85 27.38
N ARG A 453 -15.59 22.30 27.51
CA ARG A 453 -14.63 21.68 28.42
C ARG A 453 -15.08 21.86 29.84
N ILE A 454 -15.01 20.83 30.67
CA ILE A 454 -15.66 20.75 31.99
C ILE A 454 -15.16 21.83 32.95
N ASP A 455 -13.90 22.22 32.91
CA ASP A 455 -13.39 23.33 33.75
C ASP A 455 -14.04 24.66 33.39
N MET A 456 -14.39 24.86 32.12
CA MET A 456 -15.13 26.05 31.67
C MET A 456 -16.61 25.96 32.03
N ALA A 457 -17.23 24.77 31.86
CA ALA A 457 -18.61 24.51 32.25
C ALA A 457 -18.78 24.76 33.78
N GLU A 458 -17.90 24.22 34.58
CA GLU A 458 -17.88 24.42 36.04
C GLU A 458 -17.68 25.88 36.42
N ARG A 459 -16.81 26.62 35.73
CA ARG A 459 -16.61 28.05 35.95
C ARG A 459 -17.89 28.83 35.66
N MET A 460 -18.57 28.51 34.54
CA MET A 460 -19.82 29.18 34.20
C MET A 460 -20.96 28.84 35.18
N ALA A 461 -21.09 27.57 35.57
CA ALA A 461 -22.07 27.17 36.60
C ALA A 461 -21.83 27.87 37.93
N ARG A 462 -20.58 27.95 38.36
CA ARG A 462 -20.19 28.68 39.60
C ARG A 462 -20.48 30.17 39.52
N THR A 463 -20.12 30.80 38.38
CA THR A 463 -20.42 32.23 38.15
C THR A 463 -21.93 32.48 38.15
N ALA A 464 -22.72 31.59 37.54
CA ALA A 464 -24.20 31.68 37.54
C ALA A 464 -24.74 31.67 38.98
N HIS A 465 -24.30 30.71 39.81
CA HIS A 465 -24.70 30.67 41.24
C HIS A 465 -24.33 31.90 42.01
N GLU A 466 -23.11 32.44 41.80
CA GLU A 466 -22.63 33.66 42.48
C GLU A 466 -23.41 34.92 42.05
N THR A 467 -23.73 35.02 40.73
CA THR A 467 -24.45 36.17 40.18
C THR A 467 -25.88 36.17 40.62
N ILE A 468 -26.56 35.01 40.58
CA ILE A 468 -27.96 34.87 41.03
C ILE A 468 -28.05 35.04 42.52
N ALA A 469 -27.08 34.62 43.34
CA ALA A 469 -27.03 34.86 44.77
C ALA A 469 -26.92 36.36 45.13
N LYS A 470 -26.46 37.20 44.22
CA LYS A 470 -26.40 38.67 44.32
C LYS A 470 -27.65 39.35 43.77
N ASN A 471 -28.68 38.60 43.37
CA ASN A 471 -29.88 39.07 42.66
C ASN A 471 -29.58 39.76 41.31
N GLU A 472 -28.49 39.37 40.65
CA GLU A 472 -28.13 39.85 39.32
C GLU A 472 -28.51 38.79 38.25
N ALA A 473 -28.83 39.24 37.03
CA ALA A 473 -29.18 38.35 35.93
C ALA A 473 -27.90 37.74 35.29
N PHE A 474 -27.90 36.40 35.16
CA PHE A 474 -26.91 35.69 34.36
C PHE A 474 -27.59 35.10 33.12
N THR A 475 -27.26 35.63 31.93
CA THR A 475 -27.96 35.34 30.70
C THR A 475 -26.99 34.92 29.60
N ALA A 476 -27.52 34.40 28.48
CA ALA A 476 -26.74 34.07 27.29
C ALA A 476 -25.94 35.28 26.72
N LEU A 477 -26.38 36.50 27.02
CA LEU A 477 -25.70 37.73 26.61
C LEU A 477 -24.63 38.21 27.62
N SER A 478 -24.42 37.50 28.73
CA SER A 478 -23.37 37.79 29.66
C SER A 478 -21.98 37.72 28.96
N PRO A 479 -21.05 38.70 29.22
CA PRO A 479 -19.78 38.78 28.48
C PRO A 479 -18.97 37.49 28.48
N GLN A 480 -19.04 36.73 29.57
CA GLN A 480 -18.33 35.45 29.71
C GLN A 480 -18.87 34.40 28.76
N ILE A 481 -20.20 34.35 28.54
CA ILE A 481 -20.87 33.41 27.65
C ILE A 481 -20.59 33.79 26.20
N VAL A 482 -20.74 35.07 25.85
CA VAL A 482 -20.46 35.58 24.51
C VAL A 482 -18.99 35.35 24.11
N SER A 483 -18.06 35.60 25.03
CA SER A 483 -16.62 35.39 24.76
C SER A 483 -16.24 33.94 24.54
N LEU A 484 -17.02 32.98 25.02
CA LEU A 484 -16.83 31.56 24.78
C LEU A 484 -17.44 31.10 23.43
N GLY A 485 -18.36 31.87 22.86
CA GLY A 485 -19.11 31.47 21.66
C GLY A 485 -20.17 30.41 21.94
N LEU A 486 -20.69 30.34 23.17
CA LEU A 486 -21.73 29.38 23.54
C LEU A 486 -23.07 29.82 22.93
N SER A 487 -23.77 28.87 22.23
CA SER A 487 -25.09 29.12 21.68
C SER A 487 -26.13 29.26 22.79
N GLU A 488 -27.27 29.93 22.51
CA GLU A 488 -28.33 30.11 23.47
C GLU A 488 -28.91 28.78 23.97
N ASP A 489 -29.11 27.80 23.05
CA ASP A 489 -29.57 26.47 23.43
C ASP A 489 -28.55 25.75 24.35
N ALA A 490 -27.27 25.78 24.00
CA ALA A 490 -26.20 25.21 24.84
C ALA A 490 -26.12 25.89 26.21
N PHE A 491 -26.30 27.23 26.28
CA PHE A 491 -26.40 27.95 27.52
C PHE A 491 -27.58 27.52 28.38
N LEU A 492 -28.77 27.41 27.80
CA LEU A 492 -29.95 26.97 28.54
C LEU A 492 -29.80 25.52 29.06
N GLN A 493 -29.15 24.63 28.28
CA GLN A 493 -28.87 23.27 28.73
C GLN A 493 -27.83 23.25 29.87
N LEU A 494 -26.80 24.09 29.78
CA LEU A 494 -25.83 24.26 30.86
C LEU A 494 -26.49 24.74 32.15
N MET A 495 -27.39 25.73 32.06
CA MET A 495 -28.11 26.27 33.25
C MET A 495 -29.01 25.21 33.86
N ARG A 496 -29.79 24.49 33.06
CA ARG A 496 -30.61 23.33 33.53
C ARG A 496 -29.75 22.29 34.24
N ALA A 497 -28.61 21.94 33.67
CA ALA A 497 -27.68 20.98 34.26
C ALA A 497 -27.08 21.50 35.58
N ALA A 498 -26.90 22.80 35.72
CA ALA A 498 -26.41 23.48 36.94
C ALA A 498 -27.50 23.70 38.01
N GLY A 499 -28.76 23.35 37.74
CA GLY A 499 -29.88 23.42 38.71
C GLY A 499 -30.70 24.71 38.66
N PHE A 500 -30.68 25.42 37.51
CA PHE A 500 -31.43 26.67 37.28
C PHE A 500 -32.65 26.42 36.37
#